data_d7c79f8bdb438195d1e270ee1c6657a7
#
_entry.id   d7c79f8bdb438195d1e270ee1c6657a7
#
_cell.length_a   1.000
_cell.length_b   1.000
_cell.length_c   1.000
_cell.angle_alpha   90.00
_cell.angle_beta   90.00
_cell.angle_gamma   90.00
#
_symmetry.space_group_name_H-M   'P 1'
#
loop_
_entity.id
_entity.type
_entity.pdbx_description
1 polymer ?
#
loop_
_entity_poly.entity_id
_entity_poly.type
_entity_poly.pdbx_seq_one_letter_code
_entity_poly.pdbx_strand_id
1 'polypeptide(L)'
;DKIRNTHQLIERHLNKNISLNEDKLLQDKNEILEPLRDIRESLNLYKGQHVGNSDLLDLIRRVRCFGINLAKLDIRQESSRHEKLINEVIKKKHKIGYLEISESKKIDLLNSLIKQKKYFLDKINIRDKENKEVWNTFKQISKEPAQCLGAYVISMTSKASDILSVYFLQKQAQTKNFLRVVPLFETLDDL
;
A
#
# COMPACT_ATOMS: atom_id res chain seq x y z
N ASP A 1 -0.08 -23.87 -16.11
CA ASP A 1 0.25 -22.89 -17.18
C ASP A 1 0.23 -21.44 -16.66
N LYS A 2 -0.76 -21.00 -15.85
CA LYS A 2 -0.84 -19.61 -15.36
C LYS A 2 0.38 -19.20 -14.50
N ILE A 3 0.91 -20.09 -13.64
CA ILE A 3 2.12 -19.86 -12.85
C ILE A 3 3.33 -19.62 -13.75
N ARG A 4 3.54 -20.50 -14.74
CA ARG A 4 4.65 -20.37 -15.71
C ARG A 4 4.54 -19.08 -16.52
N ASN A 5 3.34 -18.75 -16.98
CA ASN A 5 3.09 -17.51 -17.72
C ASN A 5 3.36 -16.28 -16.87
N THR A 6 2.93 -16.29 -15.60
CA THR A 6 3.22 -15.20 -14.66
C THR A 6 4.72 -15.01 -14.49
N HIS A 7 5.48 -16.09 -14.24
CA HIS A 7 6.93 -16.03 -14.10
C HIS A 7 7.61 -15.44 -15.35
N GLN A 8 7.24 -15.94 -16.55
CA GLN A 8 7.80 -15.43 -17.80
C GLN A 8 7.47 -13.97 -18.08
N LEU A 9 6.26 -13.51 -17.71
CA LEU A 9 5.87 -12.11 -17.87
C LEU A 9 6.66 -11.20 -16.93
N ILE A 10 6.87 -11.63 -15.68
CA ILE A 10 7.69 -10.89 -14.70
C ILE A 10 9.14 -10.82 -15.17
N GLU A 11 9.74 -11.92 -15.61
CA GLU A 11 11.11 -11.92 -16.15
C GLU A 11 11.26 -10.99 -17.36
N ARG A 12 10.31 -11.00 -18.29
CA ARG A 12 10.32 -10.09 -19.45
C ARG A 12 10.19 -8.63 -19.05
N HIS A 13 9.37 -8.33 -18.04
CA HIS A 13 9.23 -6.98 -17.51
C HIS A 13 10.54 -6.48 -16.89
N LEU A 14 11.17 -7.30 -16.03
CA LEU A 14 12.43 -6.95 -15.36
C LEU A 14 13.58 -6.78 -16.36
N ASN A 15 13.65 -7.64 -17.39
CA ASN A 15 14.75 -7.63 -18.34
C ASN A 15 14.59 -6.66 -19.52
N LYS A 16 13.36 -6.29 -19.89
CA LYS A 16 13.06 -5.54 -21.12
C LYS A 16 12.18 -4.31 -20.93
N ASN A 17 11.83 -3.93 -19.70
CA ASN A 17 10.90 -2.82 -19.39
C ASN A 17 9.57 -2.87 -20.18
N ILE A 18 9.07 -4.07 -20.49
CA ILE A 18 7.80 -4.24 -21.18
C ILE A 18 6.66 -4.07 -20.16
N SER A 19 5.60 -3.35 -20.52
CA SER A 19 4.42 -3.18 -19.66
C SER A 19 3.81 -4.54 -19.29
N LEU A 20 3.53 -4.74 -17.99
CA LEU A 20 2.84 -5.93 -17.50
C LEU A 20 1.36 -5.84 -17.86
N ASN A 21 0.83 -6.93 -18.40
CA ASN A 21 -0.62 -7.11 -18.49
C ASN A 21 -1.07 -7.81 -17.19
N GLU A 22 -1.62 -7.03 -16.26
CA GLU A 22 -2.00 -7.49 -14.92
C GLU A 22 -3.06 -8.61 -14.95
N ASP A 23 -3.96 -8.63 -15.94
CA ASP A 23 -5.01 -9.65 -16.07
C ASP A 23 -4.45 -11.07 -16.30
N LYS A 24 -3.20 -11.17 -16.74
CA LYS A 24 -2.53 -12.44 -17.01
C LYS A 24 -1.68 -12.93 -15.83
N LEU A 25 -1.54 -12.12 -14.79
CA LEU A 25 -0.77 -12.48 -13.60
C LEU A 25 -1.64 -13.24 -12.59
N LEU A 26 -0.98 -14.02 -11.73
CA LEU A 26 -1.62 -14.52 -10.52
C LEU A 26 -1.87 -13.35 -9.56
N GLN A 27 -3.13 -13.16 -9.20
CA GLN A 27 -3.52 -12.06 -8.30
C GLN A 27 -3.96 -12.55 -6.92
N ASP A 28 -4.44 -13.79 -6.82
CA ASP A 28 -4.92 -14.37 -5.58
C ASP A 28 -4.23 -15.71 -5.30
N LYS A 29 -3.87 -15.93 -4.01
CA LYS A 29 -3.32 -17.22 -3.55
C LYS A 29 -4.25 -18.41 -3.79
N ASN A 30 -5.55 -18.18 -3.82
CA ASN A 30 -6.53 -19.25 -4.05
C ASN A 30 -6.42 -19.84 -5.47
N GLU A 31 -5.96 -19.07 -6.45
CA GLU A 31 -5.69 -19.58 -7.80
C GLU A 31 -4.61 -20.67 -7.81
N ILE A 32 -3.77 -20.73 -6.78
CA ILE A 32 -2.77 -21.79 -6.58
C ILE A 32 -3.31 -22.85 -5.61
N LEU A 33 -3.97 -22.42 -4.53
CA LEU A 33 -4.40 -23.32 -3.46
C LEU A 33 -5.49 -24.30 -3.89
N GLU A 34 -6.46 -23.86 -4.69
CA GLU A 34 -7.57 -24.74 -5.13
C GLU A 34 -7.05 -25.92 -5.95
N PRO A 35 -6.27 -25.71 -7.04
CA PRO A 35 -5.71 -26.86 -7.78
C PRO A 35 -4.81 -27.79 -6.94
N LEU A 36 -4.05 -27.21 -5.98
CA LEU A 36 -3.21 -28.05 -5.09
C LEU A 36 -4.05 -28.90 -4.14
N ARG A 37 -5.18 -28.39 -3.66
CA ARG A 37 -6.13 -29.16 -2.84
C ARG A 37 -6.78 -30.27 -3.62
N ASP A 38 -7.21 -30.01 -4.85
CA ASP A 38 -7.83 -31.02 -5.73
C ASP A 38 -6.85 -32.16 -6.01
N ILE A 39 -5.58 -31.82 -6.30
CA ILE A 39 -4.52 -32.83 -6.48
C ILE A 39 -4.35 -33.66 -5.19
N ARG A 40 -4.30 -33.02 -4.01
CA ARG A 40 -4.14 -33.71 -2.74
C ARG A 40 -5.34 -34.61 -2.45
N GLU A 41 -6.54 -34.17 -2.71
CA GLU A 41 -7.77 -34.95 -2.55
C GLU A 41 -7.75 -36.18 -3.46
N SER A 42 -7.43 -36.00 -4.73
CA SER A 42 -7.27 -37.09 -5.68
C SER A 42 -6.23 -38.12 -5.22
N LEU A 43 -5.06 -37.68 -4.77
CA LEU A 43 -4.03 -38.57 -4.24
C LEU A 43 -4.52 -39.35 -3.02
N ASN A 44 -5.25 -38.72 -2.13
CA ASN A 44 -5.81 -39.38 -0.94
C ASN A 44 -6.85 -40.45 -1.31
N LEU A 45 -7.67 -40.22 -2.33
CA LEU A 45 -8.67 -41.15 -2.82
C LEU A 45 -8.03 -42.38 -3.48
N TYR A 46 -6.91 -42.19 -4.19
CA TYR A 46 -6.25 -43.25 -4.99
C TYR A 46 -4.97 -43.78 -4.37
N LYS A 47 -4.92 -43.90 -3.03
CA LYS A 47 -3.81 -44.49 -2.25
C LYS A 47 -2.47 -43.75 -2.33
N GLY A 48 -2.48 -42.51 -2.84
CA GLY A 48 -1.30 -41.63 -2.92
C GLY A 48 -1.07 -40.81 -1.64
N GLN A 49 -1.57 -41.23 -0.49
CA GLN A 49 -1.57 -40.45 0.76
C GLN A 49 -0.16 -40.02 1.21
N HIS A 50 0.85 -40.86 1.00
CA HIS A 50 2.23 -40.51 1.35
C HIS A 50 2.71 -39.26 0.55
N VAL A 51 2.43 -39.19 -0.73
CA VAL A 51 2.76 -38.05 -1.58
C VAL A 51 1.89 -36.83 -1.23
N GLY A 52 0.59 -37.05 -1.03
CA GLY A 52 -0.36 -35.96 -0.69
C GLY A 52 -0.13 -35.34 0.68
N ASN A 53 0.50 -36.06 1.60
CA ASN A 53 0.79 -35.59 2.97
C ASN A 53 2.28 -35.25 3.23
N SER A 54 3.12 -35.25 2.21
CA SER A 54 4.52 -34.84 2.27
C SER A 54 4.71 -33.46 1.64
N ASP A 55 5.49 -33.37 0.58
CA ASP A 55 5.86 -32.13 -0.09
C ASP A 55 4.67 -31.29 -0.60
N LEU A 56 3.60 -32.00 -1.06
CA LEU A 56 2.40 -31.30 -1.52
C LEU A 56 1.70 -30.59 -0.36
N LEU A 57 1.59 -31.24 0.81
CA LEU A 57 1.01 -30.60 1.98
C LEU A 57 1.85 -29.42 2.47
N ASP A 58 3.17 -29.54 2.43
CA ASP A 58 4.08 -28.46 2.79
C ASP A 58 3.98 -27.29 1.83
N LEU A 59 3.86 -27.55 0.52
CA LEU A 59 3.61 -26.51 -0.47
C LEU A 59 2.27 -25.78 -0.19
N ILE A 60 1.20 -26.53 0.08
CA ILE A 60 -0.10 -25.97 0.46
C ILE A 60 0.03 -25.08 1.69
N ARG A 61 0.74 -25.51 2.72
CA ARG A 61 0.97 -24.75 3.95
C ARG A 61 1.75 -23.46 3.67
N ARG A 62 2.82 -23.53 2.87
CA ARG A 62 3.62 -22.35 2.47
C ARG A 62 2.77 -21.33 1.70
N VAL A 63 1.99 -21.77 0.72
CA VAL A 63 1.11 -20.88 -0.02
C VAL A 63 0.01 -20.29 0.86
N ARG A 64 -0.51 -21.04 1.84
CA ARG A 64 -1.50 -20.52 2.81
C ARG A 64 -0.90 -19.44 3.71
N CYS A 65 0.32 -19.63 4.20
CA CYS A 65 0.99 -18.70 5.10
C CYS A 65 1.49 -17.45 4.40
N PHE A 66 2.17 -17.61 3.27
CA PHE A 66 2.87 -16.52 2.61
C PHE A 66 2.11 -15.92 1.43
N GLY A 67 1.10 -16.62 0.89
CA GLY A 67 0.42 -16.20 -0.33
C GLY A 67 1.36 -16.16 -1.52
N ILE A 68 1.17 -15.19 -2.40
CA ILE A 68 2.02 -14.91 -3.55
C ILE A 68 3.00 -13.75 -3.30
N ASN A 69 2.88 -13.05 -2.17
CA ASN A 69 3.63 -11.83 -1.88
C ASN A 69 4.70 -12.01 -0.78
N LEU A 70 4.92 -13.23 -0.29
CA LEU A 70 5.82 -13.61 0.80
C LEU A 70 5.53 -12.85 2.12
N ALA A 71 5.53 -11.52 2.09
CA ALA A 71 5.22 -10.64 3.24
C ALA A 71 4.57 -9.35 2.76
N LYS A 72 3.76 -8.74 3.62
CA LYS A 72 3.22 -7.40 3.38
C LYS A 72 4.30 -6.36 3.64
N LEU A 73 4.37 -5.37 2.77
CA LEU A 73 5.30 -4.26 2.91
C LEU A 73 4.67 -3.12 3.70
N ASP A 74 5.26 -2.74 4.82
CA ASP A 74 4.93 -1.50 5.52
C ASP A 74 5.59 -0.31 4.82
N ILE A 75 4.82 0.75 4.65
CA ILE A 75 5.33 2.02 4.13
C ILE A 75 5.76 2.86 5.33
N ARG A 76 6.96 3.43 5.29
CA ARG A 76 7.49 4.28 6.37
C ARG A 76 7.88 5.64 5.84
N GLN A 77 7.46 6.68 6.55
CA GLN A 77 7.75 8.06 6.19
C GLN A 77 7.70 8.97 7.42
N GLU A 78 8.52 10.00 7.41
CA GLU A 78 8.57 11.01 8.47
C GLU A 78 7.40 12.00 8.38
N SER A 79 6.83 12.40 9.53
CA SER A 79 5.68 13.32 9.63
C SER A 79 5.94 14.66 8.94
N SER A 80 7.14 15.23 9.10
CA SER A 80 7.52 16.51 8.52
C SER A 80 7.43 16.54 6.99
N ARG A 81 7.65 15.42 6.31
CA ARG A 81 7.54 15.32 4.84
C ARG A 81 6.09 15.43 4.37
N HIS A 82 5.15 14.85 5.11
CA HIS A 82 3.72 15.01 4.82
C HIS A 82 3.28 16.46 5.02
N GLU A 83 3.73 17.06 6.13
CA GLU A 83 3.40 18.43 6.47
C GLU A 83 3.90 19.43 5.42
N LYS A 84 5.13 19.27 4.92
CA LYS A 84 5.69 20.08 3.82
C LYS A 84 4.87 19.98 2.54
N LEU A 85 4.52 18.75 2.13
CA LEU A 85 3.68 18.52 0.95
C LEU A 85 2.32 19.21 1.10
N ILE A 86 1.66 19.01 2.23
CA ILE A 86 0.35 19.62 2.50
C ILE A 86 0.45 21.15 2.49
N ASN A 87 1.49 21.71 3.11
CA ASN A 87 1.72 23.15 3.09
C ASN A 87 1.84 23.69 1.67
N GLU A 88 2.63 23.06 0.79
CA GLU A 88 2.75 23.46 -0.61
C GLU A 88 1.40 23.43 -1.33
N VAL A 89 0.65 22.35 -1.14
CA VAL A 89 -0.64 22.12 -1.80
C VAL A 89 -1.71 23.09 -1.30
N ILE A 90 -1.84 23.25 0.02
CA ILE A 90 -2.83 24.15 0.64
C ILE A 90 -2.52 25.61 0.31
N LYS A 91 -1.24 26.00 0.37
CA LYS A 91 -0.82 27.35 0.00
C LYS A 91 -1.19 27.70 -1.45
N LYS A 92 -0.99 26.76 -2.38
CA LYS A 92 -1.35 26.96 -3.79
C LYS A 92 -2.86 27.04 -4.01
N LYS A 93 -3.62 26.20 -3.32
CA LYS A 93 -5.07 26.09 -3.54
C LYS A 93 -5.90 27.10 -2.73
N HIS A 94 -5.58 27.24 -1.45
CA HIS A 94 -6.38 28.01 -0.51
C HIS A 94 -5.72 29.31 -0.05
N LYS A 95 -4.47 29.58 -0.47
CA LYS A 95 -3.66 30.75 -0.06
C LYS A 95 -3.39 30.80 1.45
N ILE A 96 -3.45 29.67 2.14
CA ILE A 96 -3.21 29.51 3.57
C ILE A 96 -1.85 28.86 3.78
N GLY A 97 -1.02 29.41 4.65
CA GLY A 97 0.21 28.78 5.13
C GLY A 97 -0.12 27.70 6.15
N TYR A 98 -0.11 26.44 5.74
CA TYR A 98 -0.47 25.32 6.63
C TYR A 98 0.47 25.19 7.82
N LEU A 99 1.75 25.53 7.66
CA LEU A 99 2.74 25.51 8.74
C LEU A 99 2.55 26.63 9.77
N GLU A 100 1.84 27.69 9.39
CA GLU A 100 1.66 28.91 10.18
C GLU A 100 0.41 28.88 11.08
N ILE A 101 -0.48 27.90 10.87
CA ILE A 101 -1.73 27.78 11.63
C ILE A 101 -1.57 26.85 12.82
N SER A 102 -2.39 27.08 13.87
CA SER A 102 -2.40 26.25 15.08
C SER A 102 -2.85 24.81 14.80
N GLU A 103 -2.48 23.89 15.68
CA GLU A 103 -2.81 22.47 15.55
C GLU A 103 -4.33 22.25 15.41
N SER A 104 -5.14 22.92 16.23
CA SER A 104 -6.61 22.85 16.13
C SER A 104 -7.09 23.22 14.72
N LYS A 105 -6.56 24.31 14.16
CA LYS A 105 -6.93 24.74 12.78
C LYS A 105 -6.44 23.76 11.72
N LYS A 106 -5.28 23.10 11.91
CA LYS A 106 -4.82 22.04 11.03
C LYS A 106 -5.79 20.87 11.02
N ILE A 107 -6.21 20.41 12.20
CA ILE A 107 -7.19 19.33 12.38
C ILE A 107 -8.51 19.68 11.71
N ASP A 108 -9.06 20.86 11.96
CA ASP A 108 -10.34 21.30 11.37
C ASP A 108 -10.26 21.38 9.84
N LEU A 109 -9.18 21.95 9.32
CA LEU A 109 -8.94 22.04 7.88
C LEU A 109 -8.85 20.67 7.24
N LEU A 110 -8.02 19.76 7.77
CA LEU A 110 -7.87 18.42 7.23
C LEU A 110 -9.17 17.63 7.31
N ASN A 111 -9.89 17.69 8.42
CA ASN A 111 -11.20 17.05 8.57
C ASN A 111 -12.21 17.58 7.54
N SER A 112 -12.23 18.88 7.30
CA SER A 112 -13.11 19.48 6.30
C SER A 112 -12.77 18.97 4.89
N LEU A 113 -11.50 18.89 4.55
CA LEU A 113 -11.00 18.41 3.26
C LEU A 113 -11.22 16.89 3.09
N ILE A 114 -11.06 16.12 4.17
CA ILE A 114 -11.34 14.68 4.18
C ILE A 114 -12.85 14.42 3.97
N LYS A 115 -13.74 15.22 4.54
CA LYS A 115 -15.18 15.08 4.33
C LYS A 115 -15.63 15.42 2.90
N GLN A 116 -14.94 16.33 2.23
CA GLN A 116 -15.26 16.71 0.86
C GLN A 116 -14.93 15.58 -0.13
N LYS A 117 -15.82 15.32 -1.11
CA LYS A 117 -15.57 14.40 -2.24
C LYS A 117 -14.84 15.10 -3.40
N LYS A 118 -13.79 15.87 -3.08
CA LYS A 118 -13.03 16.62 -4.07
C LYS A 118 -11.58 16.13 -4.11
N TYR A 119 -11.14 15.69 -5.27
CA TYR A 119 -9.77 15.26 -5.54
C TYR A 119 -9.08 16.34 -6.37
N PHE A 120 -8.02 16.91 -5.85
CA PHE A 120 -7.40 18.07 -6.48
C PHE A 120 -5.87 18.03 -6.52
N LEU A 121 -5.26 17.14 -5.78
CA LEU A 121 -3.81 17.08 -5.63
C LEU A 121 -3.12 16.81 -6.97
N ASP A 122 -3.65 15.92 -7.80
CA ASP A 122 -3.11 15.62 -9.13
C ASP A 122 -3.13 16.83 -10.09
N LYS A 123 -4.01 17.80 -9.83
CA LYS A 123 -4.13 19.02 -10.64
C LYS A 123 -3.17 20.12 -10.19
N ILE A 124 -2.48 19.92 -9.06
CA ILE A 124 -1.55 20.90 -8.51
C ILE A 124 -0.14 20.56 -9.00
N ASN A 125 0.52 21.54 -9.63
CA ASN A 125 1.92 21.39 -10.00
C ASN A 125 2.80 21.49 -8.74
N ILE A 126 3.21 20.33 -8.19
CA ILE A 126 4.14 20.23 -7.07
C ILE A 126 5.54 20.53 -7.61
N ARG A 127 6.18 21.57 -7.08
CA ARG A 127 7.49 22.05 -7.56
C ARG A 127 8.64 21.40 -6.79
N ASP A 128 8.47 21.23 -5.52
CA ASP A 128 9.48 20.62 -4.66
C ASP A 128 9.65 19.15 -5.00
N LYS A 129 10.91 18.70 -5.11
CA LYS A 129 11.25 17.32 -5.52
C LYS A 129 10.86 16.31 -4.44
N GLU A 130 11.12 16.63 -3.17
CA GLU A 130 10.79 15.74 -2.05
C GLU A 130 9.28 15.60 -1.91
N ASN A 131 8.54 16.72 -2.00
CA ASN A 131 7.08 16.71 -1.97
C ASN A 131 6.50 15.88 -3.13
N LYS A 132 7.12 15.96 -4.31
CA LYS A 132 6.70 15.15 -5.46
C LYS A 132 6.96 13.66 -5.24
N GLU A 133 8.06 13.30 -4.60
CA GLU A 133 8.34 11.90 -4.21
C GLU A 133 7.30 11.38 -3.22
N VAL A 134 6.98 12.15 -2.18
CA VAL A 134 5.92 11.80 -1.22
C VAL A 134 4.59 11.59 -1.94
N TRP A 135 4.20 12.50 -2.82
CA TRP A 135 2.96 12.36 -3.59
C TRP A 135 2.97 11.13 -4.51
N ASN A 136 4.08 10.85 -5.17
CA ASN A 136 4.22 9.67 -6.01
C ASN A 136 4.10 8.36 -5.20
N THR A 137 4.60 8.33 -3.96
CA THR A 137 4.42 7.20 -3.04
C THR A 137 2.93 6.94 -2.80
N PHE A 138 2.12 7.96 -2.50
CA PHE A 138 0.68 7.78 -2.32
C PHE A 138 -0.03 7.33 -3.60
N LYS A 139 0.37 7.83 -4.76
CA LYS A 139 -0.14 7.36 -6.05
C LYS A 139 0.22 5.90 -6.32
N GLN A 140 1.41 5.47 -5.93
CA GLN A 140 1.80 4.06 -6.05
C GLN A 140 0.97 3.19 -5.12
N ILE A 141 0.86 3.57 -3.83
CA ILE A 141 0.01 2.87 -2.85
C ILE A 141 -1.42 2.67 -3.39
N SER A 142 -1.98 3.67 -4.07
CA SER A 142 -3.35 3.59 -4.59
C SER A 142 -3.54 2.55 -5.71
N LYS A 143 -2.47 2.15 -6.37
CA LYS A 143 -2.45 1.16 -7.46
C LYS A 143 -2.17 -0.25 -6.98
N GLU A 144 -1.46 -0.38 -5.84
CA GLU A 144 -1.04 -1.68 -5.34
C GLU A 144 -2.22 -2.49 -4.77
N PRO A 145 -2.22 -3.82 -4.97
CA PRO A 145 -3.18 -4.70 -4.31
C PRO A 145 -3.07 -4.60 -2.79
N ALA A 146 -4.21 -4.54 -2.10
CA ALA A 146 -4.26 -4.41 -0.62
C ALA A 146 -3.51 -5.53 0.12
N GLN A 147 -3.38 -6.68 -0.50
CA GLN A 147 -2.67 -7.84 0.07
C GLN A 147 -1.15 -7.68 0.08
N CYS A 148 -0.59 -6.78 -0.73
CA CYS A 148 0.84 -6.52 -0.81
C CYS A 148 1.31 -5.53 0.26
N LEU A 149 0.39 -4.72 0.79
CA LEU A 149 0.68 -3.63 1.71
C LEU A 149 0.21 -3.95 3.12
N GLY A 150 1.01 -3.55 4.11
CA GLY A 150 0.73 -3.64 5.52
C GLY A 150 0.17 -2.33 6.08
N ALA A 151 0.95 -1.68 6.93
CA ALA A 151 0.60 -0.40 7.53
C ALA A 151 1.35 0.77 6.86
N TYR A 152 0.82 1.97 7.06
CA TYR A 152 1.56 3.21 6.83
C TYR A 152 2.08 3.72 8.16
N VAL A 153 3.38 3.59 8.37
CA VAL A 153 4.06 3.93 9.62
C VAL A 153 4.62 5.36 9.50
N ILE A 154 4.27 6.21 10.46
CA ILE A 154 4.75 7.60 10.51
C ILE A 154 5.80 7.69 11.63
N SER A 155 7.04 8.00 11.29
CA SER A 155 8.07 8.33 12.28
C SER A 155 7.98 9.80 12.70
N MET A 156 8.54 10.12 13.87
CA MET A 156 8.54 11.46 14.45
C MET A 156 7.14 12.07 14.55
N THR A 157 6.17 11.25 14.93
CA THR A 157 4.78 11.70 15.12
C THR A 157 4.64 12.35 16.48
N SER A 158 4.12 13.57 16.53
CA SER A 158 3.87 14.28 17.77
C SER A 158 2.47 14.92 17.84
N LYS A 159 1.72 14.89 16.74
CA LYS A 159 0.45 15.62 16.60
C LYS A 159 -0.62 14.80 15.90
N ALA A 160 -1.87 15.05 16.27
CA ALA A 160 -3.01 14.40 15.61
C ALA A 160 -3.11 14.77 14.13
N SER A 161 -2.68 15.97 13.73
CA SER A 161 -2.65 16.39 12.33
C SER A 161 -1.70 15.56 11.47
N ASP A 162 -0.68 14.91 12.04
CA ASP A 162 0.24 14.02 11.31
C ASP A 162 -0.52 12.79 10.78
N ILE A 163 -1.36 12.20 11.64
CA ILE A 163 -2.20 11.06 11.26
C ILE A 163 -3.24 11.47 10.21
N LEU A 164 -3.92 12.60 10.43
CA LEU A 164 -4.92 13.14 9.50
C LEU A 164 -4.30 13.51 8.15
N SER A 165 -3.04 13.93 8.14
CA SER A 165 -2.28 14.22 6.92
C SER A 165 -2.17 13.00 6.02
N VAL A 166 -1.85 11.84 6.57
CA VAL A 166 -1.76 10.58 5.81
C VAL A 166 -3.14 10.14 5.33
N TYR A 167 -4.18 10.25 6.16
CA TYR A 167 -5.56 9.98 5.72
C TYR A 167 -5.99 10.88 4.57
N PHE A 168 -5.69 12.17 4.65
CA PHE A 168 -5.97 13.13 3.59
C PHE A 168 -5.24 12.76 2.30
N LEU A 169 -3.95 12.43 2.37
CA LEU A 169 -3.15 12.07 1.19
C LEU A 169 -3.61 10.76 0.56
N GLN A 170 -3.92 9.73 1.34
CA GLN A 170 -4.52 8.48 0.84
C GLN A 170 -5.84 8.76 0.11
N LYS A 171 -6.68 9.63 0.69
CA LYS A 171 -7.95 10.01 0.06
C LYS A 171 -7.72 10.76 -1.24
N GLN A 172 -6.79 11.71 -1.29
CA GLN A 172 -6.48 12.46 -2.50
C GLN A 172 -5.91 11.57 -3.61
N ALA A 173 -5.17 10.54 -3.24
CA ALA A 173 -4.68 9.51 -4.16
C ALA A 173 -5.76 8.50 -4.59
N GLN A 174 -6.99 8.63 -4.09
CA GLN A 174 -8.11 7.73 -4.37
C GLN A 174 -7.82 6.28 -4.02
N THR A 175 -7.06 6.06 -2.94
CA THR A 175 -6.74 4.73 -2.43
C THR A 175 -8.03 3.97 -2.11
N LYS A 176 -8.25 2.81 -2.75
CA LYS A 176 -9.46 2.00 -2.55
C LYS A 176 -9.50 1.39 -1.14
N ASN A 177 -8.37 0.85 -0.71
CA ASN A 177 -8.20 0.23 0.59
C ASN A 177 -7.19 1.06 1.40
N PHE A 178 -7.69 1.91 2.29
CA PHE A 178 -6.81 2.72 3.15
C PHE A 178 -5.90 1.83 3.99
N LEU A 179 -4.62 2.13 3.98
CA LEU A 179 -3.68 1.52 4.89
C LEU A 179 -3.94 2.04 6.31
N ARG A 180 -3.81 1.15 7.27
CA ARG A 180 -3.83 1.51 8.68
C ARG A 180 -2.63 2.43 8.96
N VAL A 181 -2.90 3.60 9.53
CA VAL A 181 -1.88 4.56 9.92
C VAL A 181 -1.39 4.21 11.32
N VAL A 182 -0.08 4.06 11.47
CA VAL A 182 0.58 3.71 12.73
C VAL A 182 1.59 4.80 13.07
N PRO A 183 1.28 5.66 14.06
CA PRO A 183 2.24 6.64 14.56
C PRO A 183 3.33 5.96 15.40
N LEU A 184 4.57 6.39 15.26
CA LEU A 184 5.68 6.07 16.17
C LEU A 184 5.97 7.29 17.05
N PHE A 185 5.99 7.05 18.34
CA PHE A 185 6.46 8.00 19.36
C PHE A 185 7.86 7.54 19.76
N GLU A 186 8.88 8.24 19.29
CA GLU A 186 10.28 7.81 19.39
C GLU A 186 11.01 8.52 20.53
N THR A 187 10.45 9.62 21.03
CA THR A 187 10.98 10.40 22.15
C THR A 187 9.92 10.63 23.23
N LEU A 188 10.37 11.01 24.43
CA LEU A 188 9.44 11.41 25.51
C LEU A 188 8.61 12.64 25.15
N ASP A 189 9.17 13.51 24.31
CA ASP A 189 8.49 14.74 23.87
C ASP A 189 7.40 14.47 22.83
N ASP A 190 7.36 13.27 22.23
CA ASP A 190 6.33 12.85 21.30
C ASP A 190 5.04 12.36 22.01
N LEU A 191 5.12 12.07 23.31
CA LEU A 191 4.02 11.56 24.15
C LEU A 191 3.28 12.69 24.85
#